data_253d18ea76c5891c58792ac6548a52c0
#
_entry.id   253d18ea76c5891c58792ac6548a52c0
#
_cell.length_a   1.000
_cell.length_b   1.000
_cell.length_c   1.000
_cell.angle_alpha   90.00
_cell.angle_beta   90.00
_cell.angle_gamma   90.00
#
_symmetry.space_group_name_H-M   'P 1'
#
loop_
_entity.id
_entity.type
_entity.pdbx_description
1 polymer ?
#
loop_
_entity_poly.entity_id
_entity_poly.type
_entity_poly.pdbx_seq_one_letter_code
_entity_poly.pdbx_strand_id
1 'polypeptide(L)'
;MKNRVAIVTGGASGIGRATVLALAEVGASVLIADVDEAGGQEVAREVTEGGGKAEFLATDVSDAGQVKAMVARAQGAFGGLDMAFNNAGVEGDQANLADQDMARVQRVFDIMINGVYMAMQAEIPAMLEGGGGAIVNMSSMWGLAGYPEWSPYITAKHAVSGMTKSAALEVAAQNIRINAVAPGPILTPLLLRGWNGDPSQASGRVPMRRIGRPEEVAYAVRWLLSDEASFVTGHIMPVDGGMLSEKG
;
A
#
# COMPACT_ATOMS: atom_id res chain seq x y z
N MET A 1 14.57 11.18 -5.48
CA MET A 1 14.51 9.69 -5.61
C MET A 1 15.12 9.18 -6.94
N LYS A 2 15.85 10.06 -7.64
CA LYS A 2 16.47 9.71 -8.91
C LYS A 2 17.36 8.45 -8.78
N ASN A 3 17.18 7.51 -9.71
CA ASN A 3 17.88 6.22 -9.76
C ASN A 3 17.56 5.24 -8.62
N ARG A 4 16.55 5.48 -7.79
CA ARG A 4 16.07 4.50 -6.81
C ARG A 4 15.06 3.56 -7.44
N VAL A 5 14.99 2.34 -6.94
CA VAL A 5 14.09 1.28 -7.40
C VAL A 5 12.96 1.10 -6.39
N ALA A 6 11.74 1.10 -6.87
CA ALA A 6 10.53 0.91 -6.07
C ALA A 6 9.72 -0.29 -6.56
N ILE A 7 9.10 -1.00 -5.63
CA ILE A 7 8.00 -1.93 -5.88
C ILE A 7 6.70 -1.29 -5.38
N VAL A 8 5.63 -1.39 -6.17
CA VAL A 8 4.27 -1.00 -5.76
C VAL A 8 3.33 -2.16 -6.02
N THR A 9 2.80 -2.77 -4.96
CA THR A 9 1.76 -3.81 -5.09
C THR A 9 0.38 -3.17 -5.20
N GLY A 10 -0.54 -3.78 -5.97
CA GLY A 10 -1.84 -3.17 -6.28
C GLY A 10 -1.66 -1.88 -7.11
N GLY A 11 -0.65 -1.85 -7.99
CA GLY A 11 -0.25 -0.66 -8.71
C GLY A 11 -1.06 -0.32 -9.96
N ALA A 12 -1.99 -1.19 -10.37
CA ALA A 12 -2.80 -1.01 -11.58
C ALA A 12 -3.90 0.05 -11.43
N SER A 13 -4.32 0.40 -10.22
CA SER A 13 -5.44 1.32 -10.00
C SER A 13 -5.34 2.12 -8.70
N GLY A 14 -6.23 3.11 -8.54
CA GLY A 14 -6.43 3.85 -7.29
C GLY A 14 -5.16 4.46 -6.70
N ILE A 15 -4.94 4.25 -5.40
CA ILE A 15 -3.78 4.80 -4.68
C ILE A 15 -2.46 4.21 -5.18
N GLY A 16 -2.46 2.90 -5.53
CA GLY A 16 -1.27 2.24 -6.08
C GLY A 16 -0.81 2.91 -7.38
N ARG A 17 -1.74 3.08 -8.35
CA ARG A 17 -1.43 3.79 -9.61
C ARG A 17 -0.95 5.21 -9.36
N ALA A 18 -1.64 5.98 -8.52
CA ALA A 18 -1.21 7.34 -8.19
C ALA A 18 0.20 7.37 -7.56
N THR A 19 0.54 6.35 -6.75
CA THR A 19 1.89 6.24 -6.16
C THR A 19 2.93 5.88 -7.21
N VAL A 20 2.64 4.97 -8.14
CA VAL A 20 3.53 4.66 -9.27
C VAL A 20 3.90 5.92 -10.03
N LEU A 21 2.89 6.71 -10.42
CA LEU A 21 3.09 7.96 -11.16
C LEU A 21 3.90 8.98 -10.35
N ALA A 22 3.57 9.16 -9.07
CA ALA A 22 4.27 10.10 -8.19
C ALA A 22 5.73 9.72 -7.93
N LEU A 23 6.08 8.43 -7.92
CA LEU A 23 7.45 7.96 -7.79
C LEU A 23 8.23 8.10 -9.11
N ALA A 24 7.59 7.77 -10.24
CA ALA A 24 8.19 7.92 -11.56
C ALA A 24 8.50 9.39 -11.88
N GLU A 25 7.61 10.33 -11.54
CA GLU A 25 7.78 11.78 -11.69
C GLU A 25 9.08 12.29 -11.03
N VAL A 26 9.48 11.70 -9.92
CA VAL A 26 10.73 12.08 -9.20
C VAL A 26 11.94 11.21 -9.60
N GLY A 27 11.82 10.45 -10.68
CA GLY A 27 12.91 9.70 -11.32
C GLY A 27 13.21 8.35 -10.70
N ALA A 28 12.27 7.74 -9.95
CA ALA A 28 12.37 6.35 -9.53
C ALA A 28 12.07 5.40 -10.69
N SER A 29 12.71 4.22 -10.69
CA SER A 29 12.31 3.08 -11.51
C SER A 29 11.29 2.25 -10.74
N VAL A 30 10.14 1.92 -11.31
CA VAL A 30 9.04 1.30 -10.57
C VAL A 30 8.65 -0.05 -11.14
N LEU A 31 8.70 -1.10 -10.34
CA LEU A 31 8.05 -2.37 -10.63
C LEU A 31 6.59 -2.32 -10.13
N ILE A 32 5.67 -2.46 -11.05
CA ILE A 32 4.23 -2.50 -10.80
C ILE A 32 3.82 -3.95 -10.64
N ALA A 33 3.30 -4.33 -9.49
CA ALA A 33 2.84 -5.69 -9.21
C ALA A 33 1.33 -5.69 -8.95
N ASP A 34 0.57 -6.38 -9.78
CA ASP A 34 -0.89 -6.46 -9.66
C ASP A 34 -1.41 -7.74 -10.32
N VAL A 35 -2.61 -8.17 -9.96
CA VAL A 35 -3.33 -9.25 -10.66
C VAL A 35 -4.04 -8.74 -11.91
N ASP A 36 -4.30 -7.44 -12.03
CA ASP A 36 -4.89 -6.80 -13.21
C ASP A 36 -3.79 -6.51 -14.25
N GLU A 37 -3.59 -7.46 -15.17
CA GLU A 37 -2.58 -7.34 -16.22
C GLU A 37 -2.81 -6.14 -17.14
N ALA A 38 -4.06 -5.93 -17.55
CA ALA A 38 -4.38 -4.85 -18.50
C ALA A 38 -4.15 -3.46 -17.87
N GLY A 39 -4.64 -3.27 -16.65
CA GLY A 39 -4.43 -2.02 -15.90
C GLY A 39 -2.95 -1.79 -15.56
N GLY A 40 -2.24 -2.83 -15.14
CA GLY A 40 -0.81 -2.71 -14.81
C GLY A 40 0.07 -2.38 -16.02
N GLN A 41 -0.18 -3.01 -17.17
CA GLN A 41 0.51 -2.69 -18.43
C GLN A 41 0.22 -1.26 -18.92
N GLU A 42 -1.03 -0.79 -18.77
CA GLU A 42 -1.41 0.58 -19.09
C GLU A 42 -0.63 1.60 -18.26
N VAL A 43 -0.53 1.39 -16.93
CA VAL A 43 0.23 2.27 -16.05
C VAL A 43 1.73 2.26 -16.38
N ALA A 44 2.30 1.09 -16.69
CA ALA A 44 3.70 0.98 -17.11
C ALA A 44 3.95 1.74 -18.42
N ARG A 45 3.02 1.66 -19.38
CA ARG A 45 3.10 2.40 -20.64
C ARG A 45 3.03 3.91 -20.39
N GLU A 46 2.07 4.38 -19.59
CA GLU A 46 1.93 5.82 -19.25
C GLU A 46 3.23 6.38 -18.65
N VAL A 47 3.86 5.65 -17.73
CA VAL A 47 5.15 6.06 -17.14
C VAL A 47 6.25 6.13 -18.20
N THR A 48 6.35 5.14 -19.07
CA THR A 48 7.42 5.07 -20.08
C THR A 48 7.25 6.10 -21.19
N GLU A 49 6.02 6.36 -21.62
CA GLU A 49 5.69 7.44 -22.56
C GLU A 49 5.99 8.82 -21.96
N GLY A 50 5.84 8.99 -20.65
CA GLY A 50 6.26 10.17 -19.89
C GLY A 50 7.79 10.29 -19.68
N GLY A 51 8.60 9.35 -20.22
CA GLY A 51 10.05 9.33 -20.07
C GLY A 51 10.58 8.75 -18.78
N GLY A 52 9.71 8.16 -17.94
CA GLY A 52 10.06 7.43 -16.73
C GLY A 52 10.46 5.98 -17.01
N LYS A 53 10.70 5.21 -15.95
CA LYS A 53 11.02 3.77 -16.03
C LYS A 53 10.02 2.98 -15.19
N ALA A 54 9.26 2.11 -15.83
CA ALA A 54 8.37 1.18 -15.15
C ALA A 54 8.29 -0.14 -15.89
N GLU A 55 8.11 -1.23 -15.13
CA GLU A 55 7.76 -2.54 -15.65
C GLU A 55 6.55 -3.08 -14.87
N PHE A 56 5.74 -3.88 -15.54
CA PHE A 56 4.64 -4.58 -14.92
C PHE A 56 4.99 -6.08 -14.76
N LEU A 57 4.59 -6.64 -13.63
CA LEU A 57 4.64 -8.08 -13.38
C LEU A 57 3.30 -8.53 -12.76
N ALA A 58 2.63 -9.48 -13.42
CA ALA A 58 1.44 -10.12 -12.87
C ALA A 58 1.79 -10.82 -11.55
N THR A 59 1.14 -10.41 -10.45
CA THR A 59 1.49 -10.88 -9.11
C THR A 59 0.26 -10.98 -8.21
N ASP A 60 -0.04 -12.18 -7.73
CA ASP A 60 -0.93 -12.40 -6.59
C ASP A 60 -0.08 -12.41 -5.32
N VAL A 61 -0.26 -11.39 -4.48
CA VAL A 61 0.51 -11.24 -3.22
C VAL A 61 0.20 -12.33 -2.19
N SER A 62 -0.86 -13.11 -2.37
CA SER A 62 -1.15 -14.27 -1.52
C SER A 62 -0.32 -15.51 -1.89
N ASP A 63 0.45 -15.47 -2.99
CA ASP A 63 1.37 -16.51 -3.43
C ASP A 63 2.82 -16.15 -3.09
N ALA A 64 3.43 -16.88 -2.17
CA ALA A 64 4.80 -16.64 -1.73
C ALA A 64 5.85 -16.77 -2.85
N GLY A 65 5.61 -17.61 -3.86
CA GLY A 65 6.49 -17.77 -5.01
C GLY A 65 6.47 -16.53 -5.90
N GLN A 66 5.28 -15.99 -6.17
CA GLN A 66 5.11 -14.77 -6.96
C GLN A 66 5.67 -13.54 -6.22
N VAL A 67 5.49 -13.44 -4.91
CA VAL A 67 6.10 -12.36 -4.09
C VAL A 67 7.63 -12.40 -4.17
N LYS A 68 8.25 -13.58 -4.07
CA LYS A 68 9.71 -13.70 -4.26
C LYS A 68 10.15 -13.34 -5.68
N ALA A 69 9.40 -13.78 -6.69
CA ALA A 69 9.67 -13.45 -8.09
C ALA A 69 9.56 -11.94 -8.35
N MET A 70 8.62 -11.25 -7.71
CA MET A 70 8.44 -9.81 -7.76
C MET A 70 9.70 -9.06 -7.30
N VAL A 71 10.27 -9.43 -6.14
CA VAL A 71 11.50 -8.80 -5.63
C VAL A 71 12.68 -9.11 -6.55
N ALA A 72 12.86 -10.37 -6.96
CA ALA A 72 13.92 -10.76 -7.89
C ALA A 72 13.81 -10.02 -9.23
N ARG A 73 12.59 -9.77 -9.73
CA ARG A 73 12.36 -8.99 -10.96
C ARG A 73 12.80 -7.54 -10.81
N ALA A 74 12.50 -6.89 -9.69
CA ALA A 74 12.95 -5.51 -9.43
C ALA A 74 14.47 -5.43 -9.40
N GLN A 75 15.14 -6.35 -8.71
CA GLN A 75 16.59 -6.43 -8.67
C GLN A 75 17.20 -6.68 -10.06
N GLY A 76 16.64 -7.63 -10.82
CA GLY A 76 17.14 -7.98 -12.16
C GLY A 76 16.91 -6.89 -13.21
N ALA A 77 15.76 -6.21 -13.18
CA ALA A 77 15.40 -5.19 -14.16
C ALA A 77 16.07 -3.83 -13.89
N PHE A 78 16.22 -3.47 -12.61
CA PHE A 78 16.63 -2.12 -12.21
C PHE A 78 17.89 -2.09 -11.33
N GLY A 79 18.42 -3.22 -10.92
CA GLY A 79 19.71 -3.34 -10.22
C GLY A 79 19.65 -3.31 -8.71
N GLY A 80 18.47 -3.34 -8.09
CA GLY A 80 18.32 -3.35 -6.63
C GLY A 80 16.89 -3.14 -6.16
N LEU A 81 16.72 -2.88 -4.86
CA LEU A 81 15.45 -2.48 -4.26
C LEU A 81 15.70 -1.47 -3.14
N ASP A 82 15.20 -0.25 -3.30
CA ASP A 82 15.33 0.84 -2.32
C ASP A 82 14.04 1.16 -1.59
N MET A 83 12.90 0.95 -2.26
CA MET A 83 11.59 1.39 -1.79
C MET A 83 10.53 0.33 -2.07
N ALA A 84 9.56 0.20 -1.16
CA ALA A 84 8.40 -0.65 -1.39
C ALA A 84 7.12 0.00 -0.85
N PHE A 85 6.04 -0.12 -1.61
CA PHE A 85 4.70 0.23 -1.17
C PHE A 85 3.79 -0.98 -1.23
N ASN A 86 3.55 -1.59 -0.08
CA ASN A 86 2.68 -2.75 0.08
C ASN A 86 1.22 -2.30 0.16
N ASN A 87 0.60 -2.09 -1.01
CA ASN A 87 -0.72 -1.48 -1.14
C ASN A 87 -1.82 -2.47 -1.56
N ALA A 88 -1.50 -3.59 -2.18
CA ALA A 88 -2.49 -4.56 -2.63
C ALA A 88 -3.49 -4.92 -1.52
N GLY A 89 -4.77 -4.95 -1.87
CA GLY A 89 -5.81 -5.23 -0.91
C GLY A 89 -7.17 -5.43 -1.54
N VAL A 90 -8.05 -6.01 -0.77
CA VAL A 90 -9.44 -6.29 -1.14
C VAL A 90 -10.38 -5.78 -0.05
N GLU A 91 -11.65 -5.60 -0.39
CA GLU A 91 -12.71 -5.48 0.61
C GLU A 91 -13.03 -6.86 1.16
N GLY A 92 -13.58 -6.92 2.35
CA GLY A 92 -14.27 -8.11 2.84
C GLY A 92 -15.76 -7.99 2.56
N ASP A 93 -16.52 -9.00 2.95
CA ASP A 93 -17.98 -8.90 2.96
C ASP A 93 -18.43 -8.00 4.10
N GLN A 94 -19.44 -7.19 3.84
CA GLN A 94 -20.13 -6.42 4.86
C GLN A 94 -21.16 -7.32 5.54
N ALA A 95 -20.87 -7.80 6.74
CA ALA A 95 -21.75 -8.62 7.57
C ALA A 95 -21.33 -8.54 9.04
N ASN A 96 -22.26 -8.83 9.95
CA ASN A 96 -21.91 -8.98 11.36
C ASN A 96 -20.86 -10.09 11.53
N LEU A 97 -20.03 -9.99 12.55
CA LEU A 97 -18.94 -10.94 12.80
C LEU A 97 -19.45 -12.40 12.89
N ALA A 98 -20.61 -12.61 13.49
CA ALA A 98 -21.19 -13.95 13.64
C ALA A 98 -21.69 -14.56 12.32
N ASP A 99 -21.94 -13.72 11.30
CA ASP A 99 -22.51 -14.11 10.02
C ASP A 99 -21.46 -14.14 8.89
N GLN A 100 -20.19 -13.90 9.22
CA GLN A 100 -19.10 -13.88 8.25
C GLN A 100 -18.80 -15.28 7.67
N ASP A 101 -18.63 -15.37 6.36
CA ASP A 101 -18.14 -16.57 5.69
C ASP A 101 -16.61 -16.70 5.90
N MET A 102 -16.20 -17.75 6.64
CA MET A 102 -14.80 -17.97 6.97
C MET A 102 -13.89 -18.17 5.76
N ALA A 103 -14.37 -18.70 4.62
CA ALA A 103 -13.56 -18.83 3.42
C ALA A 103 -13.23 -17.45 2.84
N ARG A 104 -14.18 -16.51 2.87
CA ARG A 104 -14.00 -15.12 2.44
C ARG A 104 -13.13 -14.33 3.43
N VAL A 105 -13.32 -14.55 4.73
CA VAL A 105 -12.42 -13.98 5.77
C VAL A 105 -10.99 -14.41 5.52
N GLN A 106 -10.75 -15.71 5.28
CA GLN A 106 -9.42 -16.24 5.02
C GLN A 106 -8.80 -15.59 3.77
N ARG A 107 -9.58 -15.41 2.67
CA ARG A 107 -9.09 -14.73 1.48
C ARG A 107 -8.63 -13.29 1.76
N VAL A 108 -9.36 -12.54 2.61
CA VAL A 108 -8.94 -11.20 3.06
C VAL A 108 -7.62 -11.26 3.81
N PHE A 109 -7.47 -12.23 4.72
CA PHE A 109 -6.25 -12.39 5.51
C PHE A 109 -5.06 -12.83 4.66
N ASP A 110 -5.26 -13.73 3.70
CA ASP A 110 -4.20 -14.20 2.80
C ASP A 110 -3.62 -13.05 1.96
N ILE A 111 -4.48 -12.15 1.47
CA ILE A 111 -4.03 -11.00 0.69
C ILE A 111 -3.46 -9.90 1.59
N MET A 112 -4.19 -9.49 2.63
CA MET A 112 -3.91 -8.24 3.34
C MET A 112 -3.02 -8.41 4.57
N ILE A 113 -2.93 -9.62 5.15
CA ILE A 113 -2.03 -9.93 6.25
C ILE A 113 -0.83 -10.71 5.73
N ASN A 114 -1.07 -11.91 5.20
CA ASN A 114 0.00 -12.79 4.76
C ASN A 114 0.77 -12.19 3.57
N GLY A 115 0.06 -11.54 2.62
CA GLY A 115 0.67 -10.86 1.49
C GLY A 115 1.64 -9.75 1.90
N VAL A 116 1.24 -8.87 2.84
CA VAL A 116 2.14 -7.82 3.35
C VAL A 116 3.31 -8.42 4.14
N TYR A 117 3.05 -9.47 4.93
CA TYR A 117 4.10 -10.15 5.68
C TYR A 117 5.14 -10.78 4.74
N MET A 118 4.69 -11.53 3.72
CA MET A 118 5.56 -12.15 2.72
C MET A 118 6.33 -11.11 1.90
N ALA A 119 5.69 -9.99 1.55
CA ALA A 119 6.35 -8.89 0.85
C ALA A 119 7.51 -8.34 1.68
N MET A 120 7.28 -7.93 2.93
CA MET A 120 8.34 -7.43 3.80
C MET A 120 9.44 -8.48 4.02
N GLN A 121 9.07 -9.76 4.18
CA GLN A 121 10.04 -10.86 4.34
C GLN A 121 10.98 -11.01 3.14
N ALA A 122 10.52 -10.71 1.93
CA ALA A 122 11.33 -10.74 0.72
C ALA A 122 12.07 -9.41 0.46
N GLU A 123 11.44 -8.28 0.77
CA GLU A 123 11.96 -6.93 0.52
C GLU A 123 13.12 -6.55 1.46
N ILE A 124 13.01 -6.88 2.75
CA ILE A 124 14.02 -6.52 3.75
C ILE A 124 15.40 -7.08 3.39
N PRO A 125 15.58 -8.36 3.07
CA PRO A 125 16.90 -8.87 2.65
C PRO A 125 17.45 -8.17 1.41
N ALA A 126 16.61 -7.92 0.40
CA ALA A 126 17.02 -7.22 -0.82
C ALA A 126 17.46 -5.76 -0.55
N MET A 127 16.78 -5.07 0.36
CA MET A 127 17.17 -3.72 0.80
C MET A 127 18.48 -3.74 1.62
N LEU A 128 18.70 -4.75 2.45
CA LEU A 128 19.95 -4.92 3.20
C LEU A 128 21.16 -5.09 2.27
N GLU A 129 21.01 -5.84 1.18
CA GLU A 129 22.03 -5.98 0.14
C GLU A 129 22.37 -4.63 -0.52
N GLY A 130 21.38 -3.75 -0.66
CA GLY A 130 21.53 -2.39 -1.18
C GLY A 130 22.04 -1.36 -0.16
N GLY A 131 22.21 -1.75 1.13
CA GLY A 131 22.65 -0.85 2.20
C GLY A 131 21.56 -0.08 2.90
N GLY A 132 20.30 -0.43 2.69
CA GLY A 132 19.12 0.15 3.36
C GLY A 132 17.94 0.42 2.43
N GLY A 133 16.89 0.99 2.98
CA GLY A 133 15.68 1.25 2.18
C GLY A 133 14.53 1.84 2.99
N ALA A 134 13.37 1.93 2.34
CA ALA A 134 12.14 2.38 2.99
C ALA A 134 10.92 1.58 2.51
N ILE A 135 10.12 1.11 3.45
CA ILE A 135 8.86 0.41 3.19
C ILE A 135 7.70 1.23 3.74
N VAL A 136 6.64 1.34 2.95
CA VAL A 136 5.36 1.86 3.41
C VAL A 136 4.30 0.77 3.23
N ASN A 137 3.53 0.49 4.27
CA ASN A 137 2.42 -0.45 4.22
C ASN A 137 1.09 0.29 4.16
N MET A 138 0.13 -0.25 3.40
CA MET A 138 -1.22 0.28 3.32
C MET A 138 -2.07 -0.23 4.49
N SER A 139 -2.18 0.59 5.55
CA SER A 139 -3.17 0.40 6.60
C SER A 139 -4.51 1.05 6.20
N SER A 140 -5.24 1.59 7.13
CA SER A 140 -6.49 2.33 6.98
C SER A 140 -6.74 3.12 8.26
N MET A 141 -7.58 4.14 8.24
CA MET A 141 -8.15 4.68 9.46
C MET A 141 -8.78 3.58 10.33
N TRP A 142 -9.34 2.55 9.71
CA TRP A 142 -9.89 1.37 10.39
C TRP A 142 -8.82 0.34 10.82
N GLY A 143 -7.55 0.60 10.59
CA GLY A 143 -6.43 -0.07 11.25
C GLY A 143 -6.04 0.60 12.58
N LEU A 144 -6.77 1.67 12.97
CA LEU A 144 -6.60 2.45 14.19
C LEU A 144 -7.92 2.63 14.97
N ALA A 145 -9.06 2.30 14.34
CA ALA A 145 -10.40 2.41 14.92
C ALA A 145 -11.30 1.24 14.51
N GLY A 146 -12.40 1.02 15.22
CA GLY A 146 -13.39 0.01 14.88
C GLY A 146 -14.54 0.56 14.04
N TYR A 147 -15.18 -0.33 13.27
CA TYR A 147 -16.43 -0.04 12.58
C TYR A 147 -17.27 -1.34 12.46
N PRO A 148 -18.58 -1.32 12.66
CA PRO A 148 -19.41 -2.53 12.58
C PRO A 148 -19.42 -3.12 11.17
N GLU A 149 -19.66 -4.42 11.08
CA GLU A 149 -19.86 -5.20 9.85
C GLU A 149 -18.62 -5.40 8.95
N TRP A 150 -17.48 -4.80 9.27
CA TRP A 150 -16.25 -4.88 8.49
C TRP A 150 -15.12 -5.61 9.22
N SER A 151 -15.46 -6.55 10.11
CA SER A 151 -14.48 -7.18 10.99
C SER A 151 -13.28 -7.83 10.26
N PRO A 152 -13.38 -8.50 9.10
CA PRO A 152 -12.20 -9.06 8.42
C PRO A 152 -11.23 -7.97 7.95
N TYR A 153 -11.76 -6.93 7.33
CA TYR A 153 -10.95 -5.80 6.84
C TYR A 153 -10.27 -5.06 7.99
N ILE A 154 -11.02 -4.76 9.04
CA ILE A 154 -10.51 -4.07 10.25
C ILE A 154 -9.42 -4.88 10.93
N THR A 155 -9.64 -6.18 11.09
CA THR A 155 -8.64 -7.11 11.65
C THR A 155 -7.36 -7.08 10.82
N ALA A 156 -7.47 -7.18 9.49
CA ALA A 156 -6.31 -7.14 8.60
C ALA A 156 -5.56 -5.80 8.70
N LYS A 157 -6.26 -4.66 8.74
CA LYS A 157 -5.61 -3.35 8.83
C LYS A 157 -4.96 -3.08 10.20
N HIS A 158 -5.52 -3.62 11.28
CA HIS A 158 -4.85 -3.61 12.59
C HIS A 158 -3.60 -4.50 12.59
N ALA A 159 -3.66 -5.68 11.96
CA ALA A 159 -2.49 -6.55 11.80
C ALA A 159 -1.37 -5.85 11.04
N VAL A 160 -1.69 -5.16 9.93
CA VAL A 160 -0.70 -4.35 9.16
C VAL A 160 -0.11 -3.25 10.03
N SER A 161 -0.92 -2.54 10.82
CA SER A 161 -0.41 -1.51 11.75
C SER A 161 0.51 -2.09 12.82
N GLY A 162 0.18 -3.27 13.35
CA GLY A 162 0.99 -3.99 14.34
C GLY A 162 2.33 -4.47 13.77
N MET A 163 2.30 -5.18 12.62
CA MET A 163 3.52 -5.70 12.00
C MET A 163 4.44 -4.58 11.48
N THR A 164 3.89 -3.44 11.04
CA THR A 164 4.67 -2.25 10.67
C THR A 164 5.54 -1.79 11.84
N LYS A 165 4.97 -1.68 13.03
CA LYS A 165 5.69 -1.23 14.22
C LYS A 165 6.76 -2.24 14.66
N SER A 166 6.43 -3.55 14.64
CA SER A 166 7.37 -4.60 15.01
C SER A 166 8.56 -4.67 14.06
N ALA A 167 8.28 -4.79 12.76
CA ALA A 167 9.33 -4.88 11.74
C ALA A 167 10.21 -3.62 11.69
N ALA A 168 9.64 -2.42 11.92
CA ALA A 168 10.40 -1.18 12.00
C ALA A 168 11.47 -1.22 13.08
N LEU A 169 11.16 -1.76 14.27
CA LEU A 169 12.10 -1.88 15.37
C LEU A 169 13.22 -2.90 15.10
N GLU A 170 12.89 -3.97 14.36
CA GLU A 170 13.86 -5.03 14.03
C GLU A 170 14.96 -4.55 13.08
N VAL A 171 14.63 -3.61 12.17
CA VAL A 171 15.55 -3.21 11.08
C VAL A 171 16.03 -1.76 11.16
N ALA A 172 15.60 -0.98 12.15
CA ALA A 172 15.94 0.44 12.27
C ALA A 172 17.45 0.70 12.29
N ALA A 173 18.22 -0.13 13.02
CA ALA A 173 19.68 -0.03 13.10
C ALA A 173 20.39 -0.43 11.78
N GLN A 174 19.66 -1.02 10.83
CA GLN A 174 20.16 -1.51 9.55
C GLN A 174 19.82 -0.57 8.38
N ASN A 175 19.51 0.71 8.68
CA ASN A 175 19.18 1.74 7.71
C ASN A 175 17.92 1.41 6.86
N ILE A 176 16.97 0.66 7.43
CA ILE A 176 15.65 0.43 6.80
C ILE A 176 14.58 1.08 7.67
N ARG A 177 13.72 1.87 7.03
CA ARG A 177 12.57 2.51 7.67
C ARG A 177 11.29 1.83 7.21
N ILE A 178 10.41 1.50 8.13
CA ILE A 178 9.11 0.90 7.81
C ILE A 178 8.01 1.72 8.46
N ASN A 179 7.10 2.23 7.65
CA ASN A 179 5.97 3.04 8.09
C ASN A 179 4.67 2.52 7.44
N ALA A 180 3.54 3.08 7.82
CA ALA A 180 2.28 2.85 7.14
C ALA A 180 1.52 4.16 6.93
N VAL A 181 0.71 4.21 5.88
CA VAL A 181 -0.34 5.21 5.73
C VAL A 181 -1.68 4.62 6.14
N ALA A 182 -2.52 5.44 6.75
CA ALA A 182 -3.86 5.08 7.21
C ALA A 182 -4.91 6.02 6.57
N PRO A 183 -5.29 5.77 5.29
CA PRO A 183 -6.23 6.63 4.61
C PRO A 183 -7.64 6.55 5.20
N GLY A 184 -8.35 7.68 5.15
CA GLY A 184 -9.81 7.74 5.25
C GLY A 184 -10.48 7.38 3.92
N PRO A 185 -11.70 7.88 3.64
CA PRO A 185 -12.37 7.67 2.37
C PRO A 185 -11.61 8.35 1.22
N ILE A 186 -11.10 7.56 0.28
CA ILE A 186 -10.36 8.03 -0.90
C ILE A 186 -11.10 7.60 -2.16
N LEU A 187 -11.23 8.49 -3.13
CA LEU A 187 -11.92 8.23 -4.39
C LEU A 187 -11.16 7.20 -5.23
N THR A 188 -11.49 5.95 -5.04
CA THR A 188 -10.88 4.80 -5.71
C THR A 188 -11.96 3.87 -6.25
N PRO A 189 -11.63 3.01 -7.24
CA PRO A 189 -12.56 1.96 -7.66
C PRO A 189 -13.03 1.07 -6.50
N LEU A 190 -12.17 0.83 -5.51
CA LEU A 190 -12.51 0.06 -4.30
C LEU A 190 -13.62 0.78 -3.51
N LEU A 191 -13.44 2.06 -3.17
CA LEU A 191 -14.45 2.84 -2.45
C LEU A 191 -15.79 2.86 -3.19
N LEU A 192 -15.77 3.07 -4.51
CA LEU A 192 -17.00 3.17 -5.31
C LEU A 192 -17.80 1.87 -5.31
N ARG A 193 -17.14 0.70 -5.29
CA ARG A 193 -17.83 -0.59 -5.16
C ARG A 193 -18.56 -0.72 -3.82
N GLY A 194 -17.89 -0.38 -2.72
CA GLY A 194 -18.46 -0.48 -1.36
C GLY A 194 -19.61 0.50 -1.09
N TRP A 195 -19.76 1.57 -1.90
CA TRP A 195 -20.77 2.62 -1.71
C TRP A 195 -21.76 2.70 -2.89
N ASN A 196 -21.94 1.62 -3.63
CA ASN A 196 -22.87 1.54 -4.78
C ASN A 196 -22.70 2.69 -5.80
N GLY A 197 -21.45 3.16 -5.98
CA GLY A 197 -21.11 4.24 -6.90
C GLY A 197 -21.36 5.66 -6.39
N ASP A 198 -21.93 5.83 -5.20
CA ASP A 198 -22.21 7.16 -4.60
C ASP A 198 -21.25 7.50 -3.43
N PRO A 199 -20.19 8.28 -3.66
CA PRO A 199 -19.24 8.68 -2.63
C PRO A 199 -19.76 9.81 -1.72
N SER A 200 -20.93 10.41 -2.01
CA SER A 200 -21.44 11.58 -1.26
C SER A 200 -21.70 11.26 0.22
N GLN A 201 -22.14 10.03 0.51
CA GLN A 201 -22.40 9.58 1.88
C GLN A 201 -21.10 9.49 2.71
N ALA A 202 -19.98 9.18 2.08
CA ALA A 202 -18.68 9.17 2.73
C ALA A 202 -18.21 10.60 3.07
N SER A 203 -18.40 11.56 2.16
CA SER A 203 -17.93 12.94 2.32
C SER A 203 -18.55 13.66 3.51
N GLY A 204 -19.83 13.38 3.80
CA GLY A 204 -20.54 13.97 4.94
C GLY A 204 -19.93 13.64 6.31
N ARG A 205 -19.21 12.52 6.42
CA ARG A 205 -18.55 12.03 7.63
C ARG A 205 -17.12 12.56 7.80
N VAL A 206 -16.52 13.12 6.75
CA VAL A 206 -15.16 13.66 6.79
C VAL A 206 -15.20 15.10 7.31
N PRO A 207 -14.42 15.49 8.33
CA PRO A 207 -14.36 16.89 8.80
C PRO A 207 -14.04 17.91 7.70
N MET A 208 -13.18 17.56 6.74
CA MET A 208 -12.87 18.39 5.56
C MET A 208 -14.01 18.44 4.52
N ARG A 209 -15.16 17.78 4.77
CA ARG A 209 -16.38 17.76 3.93
C ARG A 209 -16.16 17.34 2.49
N ARG A 210 -15.15 16.56 2.23
CA ARG A 210 -14.88 15.91 0.95
C ARG A 210 -14.15 14.58 1.16
N ILE A 211 -14.24 13.70 0.18
CA ILE A 211 -13.36 12.53 0.13
C ILE A 211 -11.98 12.94 -0.40
N GLY A 212 -10.95 12.18 -0.02
CA GLY A 212 -9.60 12.38 -0.51
C GLY A 212 -9.43 11.88 -1.95
N ARG A 213 -8.40 12.39 -2.64
CA ARG A 213 -7.96 11.88 -3.93
C ARG A 213 -6.82 10.90 -3.74
N PRO A 214 -6.63 9.91 -4.65
CA PRO A 214 -5.51 8.98 -4.61
C PRO A 214 -4.15 9.67 -4.50
N GLU A 215 -3.96 10.79 -5.18
CA GLU A 215 -2.72 11.57 -5.19
C GLU A 215 -2.36 12.11 -3.80
N GLU A 216 -3.35 12.45 -2.97
CA GLU A 216 -3.12 12.97 -1.62
C GLU A 216 -2.50 11.90 -0.70
N VAL A 217 -2.85 10.63 -0.92
CA VAL A 217 -2.20 9.50 -0.24
C VAL A 217 -0.85 9.20 -0.86
N ALA A 218 -0.75 9.21 -2.20
CA ALA A 218 0.50 8.95 -2.92
C ALA A 218 1.61 9.93 -2.53
N TYR A 219 1.29 11.21 -2.28
CA TYR A 219 2.27 12.20 -1.82
C TYR A 219 2.77 11.90 -0.40
N ALA A 220 1.91 11.44 0.49
CA ALA A 220 2.33 11.00 1.82
C ALA A 220 3.23 9.75 1.74
N VAL A 221 2.89 8.78 0.90
CA VAL A 221 3.71 7.59 0.65
C VAL A 221 5.07 8.00 0.08
N ARG A 222 5.10 8.86 -0.94
CA ARG A 222 6.34 9.38 -1.54
C ARG A 222 7.23 10.05 -0.50
N TRP A 223 6.67 10.89 0.37
CA TRP A 223 7.42 11.53 1.44
C TRP A 223 7.98 10.50 2.43
N LEU A 224 7.19 9.54 2.90
CA LEU A 224 7.65 8.49 3.81
C LEU A 224 8.75 7.61 3.20
N LEU A 225 8.74 7.41 1.88
CA LEU A 225 9.78 6.68 1.15
C LEU A 225 11.04 7.53 0.89
N SER A 226 10.97 8.85 1.03
CA SER A 226 12.08 9.77 0.75
C SER A 226 13.05 9.93 1.92
N ASP A 227 14.22 10.50 1.65
CA ASP A 227 15.22 10.85 2.68
C ASP A 227 14.75 12.00 3.60
N GLU A 228 13.75 12.79 3.18
CA GLU A 228 13.12 13.80 4.02
C GLU A 228 12.44 13.21 5.26
N ALA A 229 12.05 11.92 5.19
CA ALA A 229 11.50 11.16 6.32
C ALA A 229 12.57 10.32 7.05
N SER A 230 13.85 10.69 6.99
CA SER A 230 14.98 9.90 7.49
C SER A 230 14.93 9.56 8.99
N PHE A 231 14.17 10.29 9.79
CA PHE A 231 13.99 10.02 11.22
C PHE A 231 12.58 9.53 11.59
N VAL A 232 11.82 9.02 10.58
CA VAL A 232 10.46 8.49 10.74
C VAL A 232 10.44 7.00 10.44
N THR A 233 10.23 6.19 11.47
CA THR A 233 10.04 4.73 11.36
C THR A 233 9.05 4.24 12.41
N GLY A 234 8.29 3.19 12.11
CA GLY A 234 7.23 2.64 12.97
C GLY A 234 5.96 3.50 13.03
N HIS A 235 5.86 4.56 12.22
CA HIS A 235 4.72 5.49 12.24
C HIS A 235 3.55 4.96 11.39
N ILE A 236 2.33 5.15 11.89
CA ILE A 236 1.09 4.92 11.14
C ILE A 236 0.48 6.30 10.88
N MET A 237 0.62 6.79 9.65
CA MET A 237 0.24 8.17 9.29
C MET A 237 -1.20 8.25 8.77
N PRO A 238 -2.15 8.85 9.50
CA PRO A 238 -3.48 9.13 8.96
C PRO A 238 -3.44 10.10 7.78
N VAL A 239 -4.20 9.77 6.72
CA VAL A 239 -4.48 10.65 5.57
C VAL A 239 -5.99 10.61 5.35
N ASP A 240 -6.74 11.20 6.27
CA ASP A 240 -8.16 10.90 6.49
C ASP A 240 -9.06 12.14 6.55
N GLY A 241 -8.54 13.32 6.27
CA GLY A 241 -9.31 14.57 6.34
C GLY A 241 -9.79 14.92 7.75
N GLY A 242 -9.11 14.38 8.80
CA GLY A 242 -9.38 14.68 10.20
C GLY A 242 -10.31 13.66 10.89
N MET A 243 -10.71 12.58 10.25
CA MET A 243 -11.70 11.64 10.80
C MET A 243 -11.25 11.01 12.13
N LEU A 244 -9.99 10.64 12.27
CA LEU A 244 -9.47 10.07 13.53
C LEU A 244 -9.21 11.12 14.61
N SER A 245 -9.22 12.40 14.29
CA SER A 245 -9.04 13.49 15.24
C SER A 245 -10.37 13.99 15.83
N GLU A 246 -11.50 13.59 15.27
CA GLU A 246 -12.82 13.91 15.77
C GLU A 246 -13.08 13.11 17.05
N LYS A 247 -13.38 13.79 18.14
CA LYS A 247 -13.85 13.14 19.37
C LYS A 247 -15.25 12.59 19.12
N GLY A 248 -15.44 11.27 19.26
CA GLY A 248 -16.76 10.67 19.34
C GLY A 248 -17.57 11.17 20.54
#